data_2c68633ea390f828f68c47ec34d16eef
#
_entry.id   2c68633ea390f828f68c47ec34d16eef
#
_cell.length_a   1.000
_cell.length_b   1.000
_cell.length_c   1.000
_cell.angle_alpha   90.00
_cell.angle_beta   90.00
_cell.angle_gamma   90.00
#
_symmetry.space_group_name_H-M   'P 1'
#
loop_
_entity.id
_entity.type
_entity.pdbx_description
1 polymer ?
#
loop_
_entity_poly.entity_id
_entity_poly.type
_entity_poly.pdbx_seq_one_letter_code
_entity_poly.pdbx_strand_id
1 'polypeptide(L)'
;MIVDAEQKRIIDFCKAIDAYIAKKYPNLSSRWVGYTEDSMDKILYTSDGYDGHTTSPRCYIYLIMCAETKDGVPVERFKAIGGAGSFDDNFSDVEKVHLEIDKLYEDVMEKKEGVYAEAGIKTCILGGILSGMLSHEAVGHTVEADL
;
A
#
# COMPACT_ATOMS: atom_id res chain seq x y z
N MET A 1 27.71 7.01 1.28
CA MET A 1 26.70 7.03 0.20
C MET A 1 26.35 8.49 -0.04
N ILE A 2 26.56 9.00 -1.25
CA ILE A 2 26.16 10.37 -1.61
C ILE A 2 24.71 10.28 -2.02
N VAL A 3 23.83 10.88 -1.23
CA VAL A 3 22.38 11.02 -1.51
C VAL A 3 22.24 12.24 -2.42
N ASP A 4 21.67 12.08 -3.61
CA ASP A 4 21.39 13.21 -4.49
C ASP A 4 20.23 14.07 -3.97
N ALA A 5 19.97 15.20 -4.62
CA ALA A 5 18.97 16.18 -4.17
C ALA A 5 17.53 15.60 -4.22
N GLU A 6 17.24 14.73 -5.19
CA GLU A 6 15.93 14.10 -5.35
C GLU A 6 15.70 13.03 -4.27
N GLN A 7 16.66 12.15 -4.05
CA GLN A 7 16.61 11.17 -2.97
C GLN A 7 16.46 11.85 -1.61
N LYS A 8 17.18 12.96 -1.39
CA LYS A 8 17.05 13.73 -0.15
C LYS A 8 15.63 14.26 0.05
N ARG A 9 14.99 14.79 -0.98
CA ARG A 9 13.62 15.30 -0.96
C ARG A 9 12.62 14.21 -0.58
N ILE A 10 12.75 13.02 -1.17
CA ILE A 10 11.91 11.86 -0.87
C ILE A 10 12.10 11.41 0.59
N ILE A 11 13.34 11.32 1.05
CA ILE A 11 13.66 10.98 2.45
C ILE A 11 13.07 12.00 3.41
N ASP A 12 13.20 13.29 3.14
CA ASP A 12 12.67 14.35 4.00
C ASP A 12 11.13 14.31 4.02
N PHE A 13 10.48 13.97 2.90
CA PHE A 13 9.03 13.74 2.83
C PHE A 13 8.59 12.54 3.68
N CYS A 14 9.27 11.40 3.59
CA CYS A 14 8.99 10.23 4.41
C CYS A 14 9.18 10.52 5.91
N LYS A 15 10.21 11.28 6.27
CA LYS A 15 10.43 11.73 7.66
C LYS A 15 9.32 12.66 8.15
N ALA A 16 8.81 13.54 7.29
CA ALA A 16 7.69 14.41 7.64
C ALA A 16 6.40 13.61 7.89
N ILE A 17 6.14 12.59 7.07
CA ILE A 17 5.05 11.63 7.29
C ILE A 17 5.22 10.90 8.62
N ASP A 18 6.39 10.34 8.91
CA ASP A 18 6.66 9.67 10.19
C ASP A 18 6.46 10.60 11.39
N ALA A 19 6.94 11.84 11.29
CA ALA A 19 6.76 12.85 12.34
C ALA A 19 5.27 13.23 12.52
N TYR A 20 4.49 13.32 11.44
CA TYR A 20 3.05 13.53 11.52
C TYR A 20 2.36 12.41 12.28
N ILE A 21 2.65 11.15 11.93
CA ILE A 21 2.08 9.98 12.60
C ILE A 21 2.48 9.97 14.08
N ALA A 22 3.77 10.16 14.38
CA ALA A 22 4.28 10.17 15.75
C ALA A 22 3.62 11.21 16.64
N LYS A 23 3.39 12.41 16.08
CA LYS A 23 2.79 13.52 16.82
C LYS A 23 1.29 13.33 17.02
N LYS A 24 0.58 12.86 15.99
CA LYS A 24 -0.88 12.76 16.02
C LYS A 24 -1.37 11.50 16.70
N TYR A 25 -0.62 10.40 16.60
CA TYR A 25 -0.99 9.06 17.06
C TYR A 25 0.05 8.42 17.99
N PRO A 26 0.32 9.05 19.13
CA PRO A 26 1.38 8.58 20.07
C PRO A 26 1.04 7.25 20.76
N ASN A 27 -0.17 6.75 20.63
CA ASN A 27 -0.66 5.50 21.20
C ASN A 27 -0.44 4.27 20.31
N LEU A 28 0.18 4.42 19.15
CA LEU A 28 0.62 3.29 18.34
C LEU A 28 1.79 2.58 19.02
N SER A 29 1.77 1.25 19.05
CA SER A 29 2.89 0.45 19.58
C SER A 29 4.10 0.47 18.63
N SER A 30 3.85 0.49 17.32
CA SER A 30 4.88 0.72 16.32
C SER A 30 4.29 1.28 15.01
N ARG A 31 5.17 1.80 14.17
CA ARG A 31 4.85 2.26 12.83
C ARG A 31 6.03 2.08 11.90
N TRP A 32 5.76 1.95 10.62
CA TRP A 32 6.77 1.88 9.57
C TRP A 32 6.34 2.68 8.36
N VAL A 33 7.28 3.42 7.77
CA VAL A 33 7.11 4.20 6.56
C VAL A 33 8.20 3.82 5.58
N GLY A 34 7.83 3.36 4.39
CA GLY A 34 8.76 3.03 3.33
C GLY A 34 8.34 3.66 2.01
N TYR A 35 9.31 3.97 1.16
CA TYR A 35 9.10 4.43 -0.21
C TYR A 35 9.73 3.46 -1.18
N THR A 36 9.03 3.19 -2.27
CA THR A 36 9.57 2.43 -3.40
C THR A 36 9.18 3.11 -4.71
N GLU A 37 10.08 3.03 -5.67
CA GLU A 37 9.89 3.51 -7.03
C GLU A 37 10.49 2.50 -8.00
N ASP A 38 9.77 2.22 -9.07
CA ASP A 38 10.26 1.43 -10.18
C ASP A 38 9.84 2.07 -11.52
N SER A 39 10.59 1.78 -12.58
CA SER A 39 10.20 2.10 -13.94
C SER A 39 10.42 0.88 -14.82
N MET A 40 9.36 0.44 -15.47
CA MET A 40 9.43 -0.71 -16.37
C MET A 40 9.39 -0.24 -17.82
N ASP A 41 10.46 -0.56 -18.57
CA ASP A 41 10.52 -0.39 -20.00
C ASP A 41 10.20 -1.73 -20.70
N LYS A 42 9.17 -1.72 -21.55
CA LYS A 42 8.78 -2.87 -22.37
C LYS A 42 8.95 -2.55 -23.84
N ILE A 43 9.67 -3.42 -24.54
CA ILE A 43 9.80 -3.37 -25.99
C ILE A 43 9.19 -4.67 -26.52
N LEU A 44 8.25 -4.56 -27.47
CA LEU A 44 7.58 -5.69 -28.07
C LEU A 44 7.64 -5.60 -29.62
N TYR A 45 8.22 -6.60 -30.22
CA TYR A 45 8.22 -6.82 -31.66
C TYR A 45 7.49 -8.13 -31.97
N THR A 46 6.57 -8.10 -32.94
CA THR A 46 5.87 -9.31 -33.36
C THR A 46 6.09 -9.58 -34.84
N SER A 47 5.90 -10.85 -35.27
CA SER A 47 6.11 -11.27 -36.66
C SER A 47 5.09 -10.68 -37.65
N ASP A 48 3.98 -10.16 -37.15
CA ASP A 48 2.95 -9.46 -37.93
C ASP A 48 3.21 -7.95 -38.05
N GLY A 49 4.36 -7.47 -37.56
CA GLY A 49 4.86 -6.11 -37.77
C GLY A 49 4.53 -5.11 -36.69
N TYR A 50 4.04 -5.55 -35.52
CA TYR A 50 3.93 -4.66 -34.37
C TYR A 50 5.31 -4.31 -33.82
N ASP A 51 5.53 -3.01 -33.58
CA ASP A 51 6.73 -2.43 -32.96
C ASP A 51 6.25 -1.43 -31.89
N GLY A 52 6.43 -1.77 -30.65
CA GLY A 52 5.96 -0.94 -29.53
C GLY A 52 6.98 -0.82 -28.39
N HIS A 53 7.10 0.37 -27.85
CA HIS A 53 7.84 0.67 -26.64
C HIS A 53 6.93 1.35 -25.64
N THR A 54 6.93 0.88 -24.39
CA THR A 54 6.14 1.43 -23.30
C THR A 54 7.00 1.59 -22.07
N THR A 55 7.00 2.78 -21.47
CA THR A 55 7.60 3.08 -20.18
C THR A 55 6.50 3.27 -19.14
N SER A 56 6.58 2.56 -18.03
CA SER A 56 5.58 2.57 -16.97
C SER A 56 6.24 2.86 -15.60
N PRO A 57 6.48 4.12 -15.26
CA PRO A 57 6.96 4.49 -13.93
C PRO A 57 5.85 4.29 -12.89
N ARG A 58 6.23 3.88 -11.69
CA ARG A 58 5.35 3.72 -10.54
C ARG A 58 6.08 4.05 -9.26
N CYS A 59 5.39 4.66 -8.31
CA CYS A 59 5.93 4.85 -6.99
C CYS A 59 4.85 4.70 -5.91
N TYR A 60 5.28 4.23 -4.74
CA TYR A 60 4.40 3.98 -3.60
C TYR A 60 5.07 4.37 -2.29
N ILE A 61 4.26 4.93 -1.39
CA ILE A 61 4.56 4.98 0.03
C ILE A 61 3.79 3.86 0.70
N TYR A 62 4.51 3.01 1.41
CA TYR A 62 3.95 1.94 2.22
C TYR A 62 3.94 2.36 3.68
N LEU A 63 2.82 2.12 4.32
CA LEU A 63 2.60 2.43 5.73
C LEU A 63 2.17 1.16 6.47
N ILE A 64 2.77 0.93 7.63
CA ILE A 64 2.28 -0.07 8.59
C ILE A 64 2.06 0.67 9.91
N MET A 65 0.91 0.45 10.52
CA MET A 65 0.62 0.91 11.87
C MET A 65 0.21 -0.26 12.74
N CYS A 66 0.78 -0.32 13.95
CA CYS A 66 0.49 -1.37 14.91
C CYS A 66 -0.06 -0.76 16.21
N ALA A 67 -1.00 -1.46 16.81
CA ALA A 67 -1.54 -1.19 18.12
C ALA A 67 -1.64 -2.49 18.92
N GLU A 68 -1.78 -2.41 20.23
CA GLU A 68 -1.99 -3.56 21.10
C GLU A 68 -3.43 -3.57 21.62
N THR A 69 -4.07 -4.74 21.59
CA THR A 69 -5.35 -4.98 22.25
C THR A 69 -5.22 -4.87 23.77
N LYS A 70 -6.33 -4.90 24.50
CA LYS A 70 -6.33 -4.89 25.97
C LYS A 70 -5.59 -6.10 26.57
N ASP A 71 -5.51 -7.20 25.83
CA ASP A 71 -4.82 -8.44 26.24
C ASP A 71 -3.37 -8.47 25.78
N GLY A 72 -2.84 -7.37 25.22
CA GLY A 72 -1.47 -7.28 24.75
C GLY A 72 -1.20 -7.96 23.40
N VAL A 73 -2.25 -8.32 22.66
CA VAL A 73 -2.10 -8.93 21.33
C VAL A 73 -1.86 -7.82 20.29
N PRO A 74 -0.77 -7.87 19.51
CA PRO A 74 -0.52 -6.89 18.47
C PRO A 74 -1.52 -7.03 17.31
N VAL A 75 -2.01 -5.91 16.84
CA VAL A 75 -2.80 -5.80 15.60
C VAL A 75 -2.16 -4.78 14.70
N GLU A 76 -2.16 -5.05 13.40
CA GLU A 76 -1.56 -4.17 12.41
C GLU A 76 -2.48 -3.95 11.21
N ARG A 77 -2.28 -2.84 10.54
CA ARG A 77 -2.84 -2.55 9.22
C ARG A 77 -1.76 -2.00 8.31
N PHE A 78 -1.86 -2.39 7.06
CA PHE A 78 -0.99 -1.98 5.97
C PHE A 78 -1.76 -1.10 4.98
N LYS A 79 -1.08 -0.09 4.44
CA LYS A 79 -1.60 0.76 3.37
C LYS A 79 -0.50 1.07 2.36
N ALA A 80 -0.83 0.93 1.08
CA ALA A 80 -0.04 1.47 -0.03
C ALA A 80 -0.73 2.73 -0.57
N ILE A 81 0.02 3.82 -0.72
CA ILE A 81 -0.43 5.08 -1.29
C ILE A 81 0.47 5.38 -2.48
N GLY A 82 -0.09 5.74 -3.63
CA GLY A 82 0.64 6.01 -4.85
C GLY A 82 0.06 5.24 -6.04
N GLY A 83 0.84 5.11 -7.10
CA GLY A 83 0.39 4.45 -8.33
C GLY A 83 1.34 4.70 -9.50
N ALA A 84 0.77 4.74 -10.71
CA ALA A 84 1.50 5.10 -11.91
C ALA A 84 1.98 6.54 -11.85
N GLY A 85 3.17 6.81 -12.42
CA GLY A 85 3.81 8.12 -12.43
C GLY A 85 4.98 8.23 -11.45
N SER A 86 5.59 9.42 -11.46
CA SER A 86 6.71 9.79 -10.60
C SER A 86 6.27 10.15 -9.18
N PHE A 87 7.24 10.46 -8.32
CA PHE A 87 6.98 11.02 -7.00
C PHE A 87 6.11 12.28 -7.05
N ASP A 88 6.38 13.20 -7.97
CA ASP A 88 5.63 14.46 -8.07
C ASP A 88 4.20 14.26 -8.56
N ASP A 89 3.95 13.26 -9.42
CA ASP A 89 2.61 12.92 -9.89
C ASP A 89 1.72 12.41 -8.75
N ASN A 90 2.31 11.69 -7.80
CA ASN A 90 1.57 11.01 -6.73
C ASN A 90 1.54 11.78 -5.40
N PHE A 91 2.60 12.57 -5.08
CA PHE A 91 2.80 13.12 -3.73
C PHE A 91 2.95 14.64 -3.70
N SER A 92 2.49 15.35 -4.74
CA SER A 92 2.45 16.82 -4.76
C SER A 92 1.49 17.44 -3.72
N ASP A 93 0.49 16.67 -3.28
CA ASP A 93 -0.51 17.08 -2.29
C ASP A 93 -0.37 16.24 -1.00
N VAL A 94 0.37 16.78 -0.03
CA VAL A 94 0.61 16.12 1.25
C VAL A 94 -0.67 15.91 2.08
N GLU A 95 -1.68 16.77 1.91
CA GLU A 95 -2.94 16.66 2.66
C GLU A 95 -3.70 15.38 2.29
N LYS A 96 -3.63 14.95 1.02
CA LYS A 96 -4.20 13.67 0.60
C LYS A 96 -3.52 12.50 1.29
N VAL A 97 -2.19 12.56 1.46
CA VAL A 97 -1.44 11.54 2.18
C VAL A 97 -1.84 11.51 3.65
N HIS A 98 -2.01 12.68 4.28
CA HIS A 98 -2.48 12.77 5.66
C HIS A 98 -3.88 12.17 5.84
N LEU A 99 -4.80 12.39 4.90
CA LEU A 99 -6.14 11.78 4.95
C LEU A 99 -6.08 10.24 4.88
N GLU A 100 -5.20 9.68 4.05
CA GLU A 100 -5.02 8.23 3.98
C GLU A 100 -4.35 7.64 5.24
N ILE A 101 -3.44 8.40 5.86
CA ILE A 101 -2.85 8.07 7.16
C ILE A 101 -3.91 8.05 8.26
N ASP A 102 -4.78 9.06 8.28
CA ASP A 102 -5.86 9.16 9.28
C ASP A 102 -6.83 7.99 9.18
N LYS A 103 -7.23 7.62 7.96
CA LYS A 103 -8.06 6.42 7.72
C LYS A 103 -7.36 5.13 8.15
N LEU A 104 -6.06 5.00 7.87
CA LEU A 104 -5.31 3.83 8.29
C LEU A 104 -5.26 3.70 9.81
N TYR A 105 -5.13 4.83 10.52
CA TYR A 105 -5.19 4.83 11.98
C TYR A 105 -6.57 4.41 12.49
N GLU A 106 -7.66 4.92 11.90
CA GLU A 106 -9.03 4.51 12.23
C GLU A 106 -9.20 3.01 12.03
N ASP A 107 -8.77 2.46 10.88
CA ASP A 107 -8.81 1.03 10.58
C ASP A 107 -8.04 0.17 11.60
N VAL A 108 -6.88 0.65 12.10
CA VAL A 108 -6.11 -0.03 13.16
C VAL A 108 -6.88 -0.03 14.47
N MET A 109 -7.47 1.12 14.84
CA MET A 109 -8.24 1.23 16.08
C MET A 109 -9.52 0.39 16.04
N GLU A 110 -10.23 0.33 14.92
CA GLU A 110 -11.37 -0.57 14.73
C GLU A 110 -10.93 -2.04 14.83
N LYS A 111 -9.84 -2.41 14.18
CA LYS A 111 -9.29 -3.78 14.27
C LYS A 111 -8.89 -4.15 15.70
N LYS A 112 -8.36 -3.20 16.46
CA LYS A 112 -7.98 -3.39 17.87
C LYS A 112 -9.18 -3.77 18.77
N GLU A 113 -10.35 -3.20 18.50
CA GLU A 113 -11.60 -3.48 19.22
C GLU A 113 -12.41 -4.63 18.55
N GLY A 114 -11.87 -5.24 17.49
CA GLY A 114 -12.51 -6.31 16.76
C GLY A 114 -12.72 -7.58 17.60
N VAL A 115 -13.71 -8.36 17.20
CA VAL A 115 -14.01 -9.66 17.81
C VAL A 115 -13.82 -10.78 16.80
N TYR A 116 -13.52 -11.98 17.27
CA TYR A 116 -13.45 -13.15 16.40
C TYR A 116 -14.83 -13.52 15.86
N ALA A 117 -14.87 -13.85 14.57
CA ALA A 117 -16.09 -14.36 13.97
C ALA A 117 -16.47 -15.73 14.55
N GLU A 118 -17.74 -15.94 14.82
CA GLU A 118 -18.24 -17.25 15.20
C GLU A 118 -18.18 -18.22 14.03
N ALA A 119 -17.76 -19.46 14.27
CA ALA A 119 -17.76 -20.52 13.27
C ALA A 119 -19.18 -20.84 12.79
N GLY A 120 -19.35 -21.23 11.54
CA GLY A 120 -20.63 -21.62 10.95
C GLY A 120 -20.81 -21.10 9.51
N ILE A 121 -21.94 -21.45 8.93
CA ILE A 121 -22.36 -20.94 7.62
C ILE A 121 -22.86 -19.50 7.77
N LYS A 122 -22.24 -18.57 7.05
CA LYS A 122 -22.58 -17.14 7.10
C LYS A 122 -22.83 -16.61 5.70
N THR A 123 -23.72 -15.66 5.56
CA THR A 123 -23.83 -14.86 4.34
C THR A 123 -22.77 -13.78 4.38
N CYS A 124 -21.89 -13.74 3.36
CA CYS A 124 -20.78 -12.80 3.27
C CYS A 124 -21.00 -11.82 2.13
N ILE A 125 -20.74 -10.53 2.40
CA ILE A 125 -20.64 -9.49 1.37
C ILE A 125 -19.15 -9.25 1.12
N LEU A 126 -18.70 -9.50 -0.10
CA LEU A 126 -17.29 -9.33 -0.48
C LEU A 126 -17.07 -7.92 -1.02
N GLY A 127 -16.15 -7.18 -0.42
CA GLY A 127 -15.68 -5.90 -0.98
C GLY A 127 -14.84 -6.12 -2.26
N GLY A 128 -14.66 -5.06 -3.07
CA GLY A 128 -14.00 -5.16 -4.38
C GLY A 128 -12.61 -5.78 -4.35
N ILE A 129 -11.78 -5.44 -3.35
CA ILE A 129 -10.44 -6.01 -3.20
C ILE A 129 -10.50 -7.52 -2.98
N LEU A 130 -11.34 -7.99 -2.05
CA LEU A 130 -11.46 -9.40 -1.74
C LEU A 130 -12.09 -10.18 -2.91
N SER A 131 -13.06 -9.59 -3.61
CA SER A 131 -13.63 -10.19 -4.82
C SER A 131 -12.58 -10.33 -5.93
N GLY A 132 -11.71 -9.32 -6.09
CA GLY A 132 -10.57 -9.37 -7.03
C GLY A 132 -9.57 -10.47 -6.67
N MET A 133 -9.21 -10.58 -5.40
CA MET A 133 -8.33 -11.67 -4.92
C MET A 133 -8.96 -13.04 -5.16
N LEU A 134 -10.24 -13.22 -4.82
CA LEU A 134 -10.93 -14.49 -5.04
C LEU A 134 -10.96 -14.87 -6.53
N SER A 135 -11.22 -13.90 -7.43
CA SER A 135 -11.18 -14.13 -8.87
C SER A 135 -9.79 -14.47 -9.37
N HIS A 136 -8.74 -13.83 -8.81
CA HIS A 136 -7.34 -14.13 -9.12
C HIS A 136 -7.00 -15.58 -8.74
N GLU A 137 -7.28 -15.98 -7.49
CA GLU A 137 -6.96 -17.32 -6.99
C GLU A 137 -7.82 -18.42 -7.65
N ALA A 138 -9.12 -18.20 -7.80
CA ALA A 138 -10.03 -19.25 -8.26
C ALA A 138 -10.07 -19.40 -9.80
N VAL A 139 -9.74 -18.37 -10.55
CA VAL A 139 -9.80 -18.37 -12.02
C VAL A 139 -8.45 -18.03 -12.63
N GLY A 140 -7.78 -16.99 -12.17
CA GLY A 140 -6.52 -16.51 -12.74
C GLY A 140 -5.47 -17.63 -12.79
N HIS A 141 -5.13 -18.18 -11.65
CA HIS A 141 -4.13 -19.25 -11.55
C HIS A 141 -4.53 -20.55 -12.29
N THR A 142 -5.81 -20.84 -12.40
CA THR A 142 -6.26 -22.08 -13.08
C THR A 142 -6.18 -22.01 -14.61
N VAL A 143 -5.87 -20.86 -15.20
CA VAL A 143 -5.71 -20.66 -16.65
C VAL A 143 -4.32 -20.19 -17.06
N GLU A 144 -3.36 -20.20 -16.13
CA GLU A 144 -1.95 -19.94 -16.41
C GLU A 144 -1.33 -21.11 -17.21
N ALA A 145 -0.46 -20.78 -18.17
CA ALA A 145 0.12 -21.75 -19.10
C ALA A 145 1.30 -22.53 -18.53
N ASP A 146 1.74 -22.23 -17.34
CA ASP A 146 2.87 -22.84 -16.63
C ASP A 146 2.45 -23.86 -15.56
N LEU A 147 1.18 -24.22 -15.52
CA LEU A 147 0.62 -25.30 -14.67
C LEU A 147 0.53 -26.62 -15.42
#